data_2a27ca5a5ee6eecd968fab4959b7ed18
#
_entry.id   2a27ca5a5ee6eecd968fab4959b7ed18
#
_cell.length_a   1.000
_cell.length_b   1.000
_cell.length_c   1.000
_cell.angle_alpha   90.00
_cell.angle_beta   90.00
_cell.angle_gamma   90.00
#
_symmetry.space_group_name_H-M   'P 1'
#
loop_
_entity.id
_entity.type
_entity.pdbx_description
1 polymer ?
#
loop_
_entity_poly.entity_id
_entity_poly.type
_entity_poly.pdbx_seq_one_letter_code
_entity_poly.pdbx_strand_id
1 'polypeptide(L)'
;MQPFNEHFEVVVVGAGHAGCEAAMAAARMGLKTALFTLNIDLIAQMSCNPAIGGIAKGHLVREVDALGGIMGEITDAVGIQFRLLNTSRGPAVWSPRAQCDKQAYRLKIREVLESQPNLKIKQAEVTDVIVEPPAVSHQPSGQTLNTENRELRTENCTIRGILLRDGRRVSADAVIITTGTFLNGLIHCGEQQYAAGRSGEPAAVLLGEALKKLGLRGCRLKTGTPPRLDGRTIDWSKFEAQPGDADPTPFSFRTKQVAHHDTQVPCYIAFTTAETHRIIRENV
;
A
#
# COMPACT_ATOMS: atom_id res chain seq x y z
N MET A 1 27.30 -7.56 -19.26
CA MET A 1 26.27 -7.35 -18.20
C MET A 1 26.71 -8.06 -16.93
N GLN A 2 26.53 -7.45 -15.77
CA GLN A 2 26.76 -8.15 -14.49
C GLN A 2 25.72 -9.29 -14.34
N PRO A 3 26.09 -10.46 -13.80
CA PRO A 3 25.17 -11.56 -13.60
C PRO A 3 24.08 -11.24 -12.59
N PHE A 4 22.93 -11.91 -12.68
CA PHE A 4 21.89 -11.84 -11.66
C PHE A 4 22.32 -12.62 -10.42
N ASN A 5 22.05 -12.05 -9.25
CA ASN A 5 22.42 -12.64 -7.96
C ASN A 5 21.40 -13.69 -7.48
N GLU A 6 20.12 -13.48 -7.78
CA GLU A 6 19.01 -14.36 -7.42
C GLU A 6 17.93 -14.33 -8.50
N HIS A 7 17.06 -15.35 -8.47
CA HIS A 7 15.88 -15.44 -9.35
C HIS A 7 14.61 -15.70 -8.55
N PHE A 8 13.54 -14.98 -8.90
CA PHE A 8 12.17 -15.19 -8.47
C PHE A 8 11.23 -15.18 -9.66
N GLU A 9 10.13 -15.91 -9.59
CA GLU A 9 9.08 -15.83 -10.61
C GLU A 9 8.33 -14.50 -10.51
N VAL A 10 8.06 -14.04 -9.27
CA VAL A 10 7.41 -12.76 -9.02
C VAL A 10 8.21 -11.92 -8.02
N VAL A 11 8.48 -10.69 -8.39
CA VAL A 11 9.02 -9.66 -7.48
C VAL A 11 7.96 -8.59 -7.23
N VAL A 12 7.68 -8.32 -5.97
CA VAL A 12 6.79 -7.24 -5.53
C VAL A 12 7.61 -6.14 -4.87
N VAL A 13 7.48 -4.91 -5.33
CA VAL A 13 8.21 -3.75 -4.84
C VAL A 13 7.28 -2.84 -4.04
N GLY A 14 7.53 -2.76 -2.73
CA GLY A 14 6.72 -2.02 -1.76
C GLY A 14 5.82 -2.92 -0.92
N ALA A 15 6.06 -2.94 0.39
CA ALA A 15 5.29 -3.75 1.35
C ALA A 15 4.21 -2.93 2.07
N GLY A 16 3.49 -2.08 1.33
CA GLY A 16 2.21 -1.52 1.75
C GLY A 16 1.09 -2.57 1.65
N HIS A 17 -0.16 -2.19 1.91
CA HIS A 17 -1.29 -3.12 1.86
C HIS A 17 -1.40 -3.84 0.51
N ALA A 18 -1.30 -3.10 -0.60
CA ALA A 18 -1.37 -3.68 -1.94
C ALA A 18 -0.23 -4.67 -2.22
N GLY A 19 0.99 -4.35 -1.78
CA GLY A 19 2.13 -5.25 -1.97
C GLY A 19 2.04 -6.50 -1.12
N CYS A 20 1.52 -6.41 0.10
CA CYS A 20 1.26 -7.58 0.94
C CYS A 20 0.25 -8.53 0.30
N GLU A 21 -0.84 -8.00 -0.24
CA GLU A 21 -1.85 -8.80 -0.96
C GLU A 21 -1.29 -9.42 -2.23
N ALA A 22 -0.55 -8.66 -3.04
CA ALA A 22 0.06 -9.16 -4.27
C ALA A 22 1.08 -10.27 -3.99
N ALA A 23 1.94 -10.07 -2.99
CA ALA A 23 2.95 -11.07 -2.61
C ALA A 23 2.32 -12.34 -2.04
N MET A 24 1.27 -12.20 -1.21
CA MET A 24 0.53 -13.33 -0.68
C MET A 24 -0.18 -14.12 -1.79
N ALA A 25 -0.84 -13.42 -2.72
CA ALA A 25 -1.52 -14.06 -3.85
C ALA A 25 -0.55 -14.86 -4.71
N ALA A 26 0.58 -14.27 -5.12
CA ALA A 26 1.59 -14.93 -5.92
C ALA A 26 2.19 -16.18 -5.20
N ALA A 27 2.53 -16.04 -3.92
CA ALA A 27 3.08 -17.14 -3.13
C ALA A 27 2.08 -18.29 -2.92
N ARG A 28 0.78 -17.98 -2.70
CA ARG A 28 -0.30 -18.98 -2.59
C ARG A 28 -0.58 -19.70 -3.91
N MET A 29 -0.32 -19.05 -5.04
CA MET A 29 -0.35 -19.70 -6.35
C MET A 29 0.84 -20.65 -6.59
N GLY A 30 1.75 -20.77 -5.63
CA GLY A 30 2.93 -21.64 -5.70
C GLY A 30 4.15 -20.97 -6.32
N LEU A 31 4.07 -19.68 -6.68
CA LEU A 31 5.16 -18.97 -7.34
C LEU A 31 6.23 -18.56 -6.33
N LYS A 32 7.49 -18.72 -6.68
CA LYS A 32 8.64 -18.25 -5.90
C LYS A 32 8.67 -16.73 -5.90
N THR A 33 8.21 -16.13 -4.82
CA THR A 33 7.92 -14.70 -4.71
C THR A 33 8.90 -13.98 -3.77
N ALA A 34 9.33 -12.77 -4.14
CA ALA A 34 10.04 -11.86 -3.24
C ALA A 34 9.27 -10.55 -3.04
N LEU A 35 9.13 -10.12 -1.79
CA LEU A 35 8.57 -8.83 -1.41
C LEU A 35 9.69 -7.91 -0.93
N PHE A 36 9.97 -6.84 -1.68
CA PHE A 36 10.98 -5.85 -1.36
C PHE A 36 10.39 -4.65 -0.62
N THR A 37 11.04 -4.24 0.46
CA THR A 37 10.64 -3.08 1.26
C THR A 37 11.86 -2.30 1.74
N LEU A 38 11.69 -1.00 1.95
CA LEU A 38 12.73 -0.16 2.55
C LEU A 38 12.95 -0.49 4.04
N ASN A 39 11.88 -0.90 4.73
CA ASN A 39 11.93 -1.23 6.15
C ASN A 39 10.92 -2.35 6.46
N ILE A 40 11.42 -3.50 6.92
CA ILE A 40 10.57 -4.65 7.28
C ILE A 40 9.75 -4.43 8.54
N ASP A 41 10.18 -3.56 9.44
CA ASP A 41 9.41 -3.22 10.64
C ASP A 41 8.19 -2.33 10.34
N LEU A 42 8.09 -1.78 9.12
CA LEU A 42 7.03 -0.89 8.70
C LEU A 42 6.13 -1.48 7.60
N ILE A 43 6.15 -2.81 7.44
CA ILE A 43 5.25 -3.53 6.54
C ILE A 43 3.80 -3.21 6.90
N ALA A 44 2.97 -2.90 5.90
CA ALA A 44 1.54 -2.56 6.03
C ALA A 44 1.24 -1.46 7.06
N GLN A 45 2.17 -0.52 7.26
CA GLN A 45 1.99 0.60 8.18
C GLN A 45 0.73 1.41 7.84
N MET A 46 -0.19 1.52 8.78
CA MET A 46 -1.38 2.38 8.68
C MET A 46 -1.00 3.86 8.89
N SER A 47 -0.53 4.53 7.83
CA SER A 47 0.02 5.88 7.93
C SER A 47 -1.06 6.97 8.08
N CYS A 48 -2.20 6.83 7.41
CA CYS A 48 -3.30 7.81 7.48
C CYS A 48 -4.20 7.58 8.69
N ASN A 49 -5.09 6.61 8.58
CA ASN A 49 -6.07 6.24 9.60
C ASN A 49 -5.82 4.82 10.09
N PRO A 50 -6.11 4.51 11.34
CA PRO A 50 -6.09 3.14 11.85
C PRO A 50 -7.35 2.39 11.43
N ALA A 51 -7.81 2.57 10.20
CA ALA A 51 -9.09 2.05 9.73
C ALA A 51 -8.95 1.26 8.44
N ILE A 52 -9.67 0.16 8.35
CA ILE A 52 -9.87 -0.64 7.14
C ILE A 52 -11.33 -0.52 6.71
N GLY A 53 -11.55 -0.48 5.39
CA GLY A 53 -12.89 -0.35 4.82
C GLY A 53 -13.44 1.07 4.87
N GLY A 54 -14.73 1.20 5.14
CA GLY A 54 -15.47 2.43 5.02
C GLY A 54 -16.19 2.55 3.69
N ILE A 55 -16.86 3.70 3.45
CA ILE A 55 -17.67 3.93 2.25
C ILE A 55 -16.84 3.69 0.99
N ALA A 56 -17.35 2.88 0.07
CA ALA A 56 -16.75 2.43 -1.18
C ALA A 56 -15.45 1.60 -1.04
N LYS A 57 -14.89 1.45 0.16
CA LYS A 57 -13.66 0.69 0.42
C LYS A 57 -13.96 -0.67 1.06
N GLY A 58 -14.97 -0.77 1.92
CA GLY A 58 -15.31 -2.02 2.59
C GLY A 58 -15.71 -3.14 1.62
N HIS A 59 -16.37 -2.81 0.53
CA HIS A 59 -16.69 -3.75 -0.56
C HIS A 59 -15.42 -4.34 -1.18
N LEU A 60 -14.43 -3.50 -1.52
CA LEU A 60 -13.16 -3.94 -2.11
C LEU A 60 -12.40 -4.89 -1.17
N VAL A 61 -12.39 -4.62 0.14
CA VAL A 61 -11.77 -5.53 1.11
C VAL A 61 -12.42 -6.90 1.08
N ARG A 62 -13.76 -6.96 1.02
CA ARG A 62 -14.50 -8.22 0.94
C ARG A 62 -14.30 -8.94 -0.40
N GLU A 63 -14.22 -8.21 -1.50
CA GLU A 63 -13.91 -8.79 -2.82
C GLU A 63 -12.50 -9.42 -2.84
N VAL A 64 -11.51 -8.72 -2.29
CA VAL A 64 -10.14 -9.24 -2.18
C VAL A 64 -10.10 -10.45 -1.25
N ASP A 65 -10.83 -10.42 -0.11
CA ASP A 65 -10.93 -11.57 0.81
C ASP A 65 -11.57 -12.80 0.13
N ALA A 66 -12.62 -12.60 -0.66
CA ALA A 66 -13.28 -13.68 -1.42
C ALA A 66 -12.33 -14.38 -2.41
N LEU A 67 -11.31 -13.67 -2.90
CA LEU A 67 -10.24 -14.19 -3.75
C LEU A 67 -9.07 -14.76 -2.94
N GLY A 68 -9.18 -14.83 -1.63
CA GLY A 68 -8.13 -15.37 -0.75
C GLY A 68 -7.17 -14.32 -0.19
N GLY A 69 -7.50 -13.02 -0.24
CA GLY A 69 -6.72 -11.95 0.39
C GLY A 69 -6.63 -12.09 1.91
N ILE A 70 -5.73 -11.33 2.52
CA ILE A 70 -5.43 -11.43 3.96
C ILE A 70 -5.89 -10.22 4.77
N MET A 71 -6.16 -9.09 4.13
CA MET A 71 -6.51 -7.84 4.80
C MET A 71 -7.75 -7.96 5.68
N GLY A 72 -8.80 -8.64 5.18
CA GLY A 72 -10.03 -8.88 5.93
C GLY A 72 -9.79 -9.69 7.19
N GLU A 73 -9.10 -10.82 7.06
CA GLU A 73 -8.79 -11.74 8.15
C GLU A 73 -7.92 -11.08 9.23
N ILE A 74 -6.89 -10.32 8.83
CA ILE A 74 -6.05 -9.58 9.77
C ILE A 74 -6.84 -8.48 10.48
N THR A 75 -7.73 -7.79 9.75
CA THR A 75 -8.61 -6.77 10.32
C THR A 75 -9.50 -7.36 11.40
N ASP A 76 -10.09 -8.52 11.16
CA ASP A 76 -10.96 -9.21 12.11
C ASP A 76 -10.18 -9.67 13.37
N ALA A 77 -8.89 -9.99 13.21
CA ALA A 77 -8.03 -10.42 14.31
C ALA A 77 -7.55 -9.29 15.23
N VAL A 78 -7.47 -8.04 14.73
CA VAL A 78 -6.87 -6.90 15.48
C VAL A 78 -7.73 -5.64 15.47
N GLY A 79 -8.95 -5.73 14.94
CA GLY A 79 -9.91 -4.64 14.95
C GLY A 79 -10.39 -4.35 16.37
N ILE A 80 -10.46 -3.07 16.73
CA ILE A 80 -10.89 -2.59 18.05
C ILE A 80 -12.27 -1.94 18.01
N GLN A 81 -12.81 -1.67 16.83
CA GLN A 81 -14.19 -1.24 16.61
C GLN A 81 -14.64 -1.63 15.21
N PHE A 82 -15.86 -2.14 15.10
CA PHE A 82 -16.48 -2.54 13.84
C PHE A 82 -17.82 -1.84 13.66
N ARG A 83 -18.07 -1.32 12.46
CA ARG A 83 -19.35 -0.70 12.12
C ARG A 83 -19.72 -0.97 10.67
N LEU A 84 -21.00 -1.29 10.45
CA LEU A 84 -21.59 -1.29 9.13
C LEU A 84 -22.15 0.10 8.84
N LEU A 85 -21.57 0.81 7.88
CA LEU A 85 -21.95 2.16 7.49
C LEU A 85 -23.06 2.15 6.44
N ASN A 86 -23.81 3.26 6.33
CA ASN A 86 -24.91 3.47 5.37
C ASN A 86 -26.08 2.50 5.53
N THR A 87 -26.35 1.99 6.70
CA THR A 87 -27.45 1.04 6.95
C THR A 87 -28.84 1.64 6.76
N SER A 88 -28.96 2.98 6.77
CA SER A 88 -30.19 3.69 6.40
C SER A 88 -30.49 3.69 4.90
N ARG A 89 -29.59 3.16 4.07
CA ARG A 89 -29.72 3.04 2.63
C ARG A 89 -29.85 1.58 2.21
N GLY A 90 -30.02 1.32 0.91
CA GLY A 90 -30.13 -0.06 0.43
C GLY A 90 -28.83 -0.87 0.62
N PRO A 91 -28.92 -2.21 0.71
CA PRO A 91 -27.79 -3.10 1.01
C PRO A 91 -26.59 -2.94 0.07
N ALA A 92 -26.79 -2.52 -1.16
CA ALA A 92 -25.70 -2.32 -2.14
C ALA A 92 -24.66 -1.27 -1.71
N VAL A 93 -25.00 -0.37 -0.79
CA VAL A 93 -24.09 0.67 -0.26
C VAL A 93 -23.70 0.44 1.20
N TRP A 94 -24.12 -0.66 1.81
CA TRP A 94 -23.68 -1.04 3.14
C TRP A 94 -22.18 -1.30 3.11
N SER A 95 -21.45 -0.63 3.97
CA SER A 95 -19.98 -0.56 3.86
C SER A 95 -19.34 -0.86 5.20
N PRO A 96 -18.76 -2.06 5.38
CA PRO A 96 -18.09 -2.39 6.63
C PRO A 96 -16.85 -1.51 6.82
N ARG A 97 -16.64 -1.08 8.06
CA ARG A 97 -15.45 -0.35 8.52
C ARG A 97 -14.99 -0.91 9.85
N ALA A 98 -13.68 -1.13 10.00
CA ALA A 98 -13.08 -1.40 11.30
C ALA A 98 -12.03 -0.33 11.63
N GLN A 99 -11.97 0.07 12.90
CA GLN A 99 -10.79 0.71 13.48
C GLN A 99 -9.89 -0.39 14.02
N CYS A 100 -8.58 -0.28 13.82
CA CYS A 100 -7.62 -1.31 14.20
C CYS A 100 -6.57 -0.74 15.16
N ASP A 101 -6.03 -1.58 16.02
CA ASP A 101 -4.75 -1.29 16.65
C ASP A 101 -3.66 -1.30 15.58
N LYS A 102 -3.06 -0.14 15.33
CA LYS A 102 -2.05 0.05 14.28
C LYS A 102 -0.80 -0.82 14.47
N GLN A 103 -0.40 -1.01 15.73
CA GLN A 103 0.77 -1.81 16.05
C GLN A 103 0.48 -3.30 15.91
N ALA A 104 -0.63 -3.75 16.46
CA ALA A 104 -1.07 -5.14 16.33
C ALA A 104 -1.30 -5.52 14.87
N TYR A 105 -1.89 -4.63 14.06
CA TYR A 105 -2.11 -4.85 12.62
C TYR A 105 -0.80 -5.09 11.88
N ARG A 106 0.21 -4.24 12.11
CA ARG A 106 1.52 -4.37 11.49
C ARG A 106 2.24 -5.65 11.89
N LEU A 107 2.19 -6.00 13.16
CA LEU A 107 2.80 -7.24 13.66
C LEU A 107 2.10 -8.47 13.08
N LYS A 108 0.77 -8.47 13.05
CA LYS A 108 -0.01 -9.60 12.57
C LYS A 108 0.15 -9.85 11.07
N ILE A 109 0.17 -8.80 10.25
CA ILE A 109 0.38 -8.97 8.81
C ILE A 109 1.79 -9.48 8.51
N ARG A 110 2.80 -9.00 9.24
CA ARG A 110 4.17 -9.49 9.12
C ARG A 110 4.27 -10.98 9.49
N GLU A 111 3.70 -11.40 10.62
CA GLU A 111 3.64 -12.80 11.04
C GLU A 111 3.06 -13.69 9.93
N VAL A 112 1.93 -13.28 9.35
CA VAL A 112 1.24 -14.02 8.28
C VAL A 112 2.11 -14.11 7.02
N LEU A 113 2.77 -13.02 6.62
CA LEU A 113 3.65 -13.02 5.46
C LEU A 113 4.92 -13.86 5.67
N GLU A 114 5.56 -13.77 6.86
CA GLU A 114 6.76 -14.53 7.19
C GLU A 114 6.49 -16.04 7.27
N SER A 115 5.26 -16.44 7.64
CA SER A 115 4.85 -17.85 7.69
C SER A 115 4.45 -18.45 6.32
N GLN A 116 4.31 -17.59 5.28
CA GLN A 116 3.85 -18.06 3.98
C GLN A 116 4.97 -18.79 3.21
N PRO A 117 4.79 -20.08 2.83
CA PRO A 117 5.71 -20.76 1.91
C PRO A 117 5.85 -20.01 0.57
N ASN A 118 6.99 -20.16 -0.08
CA ASN A 118 7.33 -19.52 -1.35
C ASN A 118 7.46 -18.00 -1.33
N LEU A 119 7.29 -17.34 -0.17
CA LEU A 119 7.46 -15.90 0.00
C LEU A 119 8.77 -15.59 0.74
N LYS A 120 9.60 -14.71 0.17
CA LYS A 120 10.77 -14.13 0.84
C LYS A 120 10.62 -12.64 0.98
N ILE A 121 10.72 -12.12 2.20
CA ILE A 121 10.73 -10.69 2.48
C ILE A 121 12.18 -10.21 2.48
N LYS A 122 12.44 -9.12 1.75
CA LYS A 122 13.78 -8.56 1.59
C LYS A 122 13.79 -7.06 1.85
N GLN A 123 14.69 -6.64 2.74
CA GLN A 123 14.90 -5.21 2.98
C GLN A 123 15.97 -4.70 2.02
N ALA A 124 15.55 -3.93 1.03
CA ALA A 124 16.43 -3.25 0.09
C ALA A 124 15.66 -2.15 -0.67
N GLU A 125 16.39 -1.14 -1.12
CA GLU A 125 15.86 -0.13 -2.03
C GLU A 125 15.97 -0.62 -3.47
N VAL A 126 14.83 -0.70 -4.16
CA VAL A 126 14.78 -0.96 -5.60
C VAL A 126 14.89 0.38 -6.32
N THR A 127 15.84 0.49 -7.23
CA THR A 127 16.16 1.74 -7.93
C THR A 127 15.78 1.73 -9.39
N ASP A 128 15.63 0.55 -10.00
CA ASP A 128 15.29 0.43 -11.42
C ASP A 128 14.62 -0.90 -11.72
N VAL A 129 13.94 -0.96 -12.87
CA VAL A 129 13.38 -2.17 -13.46
C VAL A 129 14.21 -2.54 -14.69
N ILE A 130 14.73 -3.76 -14.71
CA ILE A 130 15.57 -4.25 -15.79
C ILE A 130 14.66 -4.76 -16.91
N VAL A 131 14.73 -4.10 -18.08
CA VAL A 131 13.99 -4.47 -19.28
C VAL A 131 14.96 -4.78 -20.41
N GLU A 132 14.63 -5.76 -21.24
CA GLU A 132 15.30 -6.03 -22.51
C GLU A 132 14.41 -5.59 -23.66
N PRO A 133 14.95 -4.82 -24.62
CA PRO A 133 14.23 -4.53 -25.85
C PRO A 133 14.02 -5.82 -26.65
N PRO A 134 13.03 -5.87 -27.55
CA PRO A 134 12.84 -7.01 -28.42
C PRO A 134 14.10 -7.28 -29.24
N ALA A 135 14.42 -8.54 -29.46
CA ALA A 135 15.51 -8.91 -30.35
C ALA A 135 15.28 -8.29 -31.74
N VAL A 136 16.15 -7.35 -32.12
CA VAL A 136 16.10 -6.76 -33.45
C VAL A 136 16.48 -7.83 -34.41
N SER A 137 15.54 -8.34 -35.22
CA SER A 137 15.89 -9.13 -36.42
C SER A 137 16.79 -8.27 -37.30
N HIS A 138 18.01 -8.73 -37.54
CA HIS A 138 18.97 -8.03 -38.36
C HIS A 138 18.39 -7.74 -39.75
N GLN A 139 17.98 -6.51 -39.98
CA GLN A 139 17.93 -6.00 -41.34
C GLN A 139 19.28 -5.32 -41.62
N PRO A 140 20.03 -5.76 -42.65
CA PRO A 140 21.25 -5.11 -43.07
C PRO A 140 20.89 -3.89 -43.90
N SER A 141 20.84 -2.71 -43.28
CA SER A 141 20.83 -1.46 -44.05
C SER A 141 21.57 -0.39 -43.24
N GLY A 142 22.70 0.04 -43.82
CA GLY A 142 23.59 1.04 -43.25
C GLY A 142 22.96 2.40 -43.10
N GLN A 143 22.40 2.66 -41.92
CA GLN A 143 22.16 3.99 -41.41
C GLN A 143 22.68 4.06 -40.00
N THR A 144 23.72 4.87 -39.83
CA THR A 144 24.27 5.30 -38.54
C THR A 144 23.17 6.04 -37.78
N LEU A 145 22.52 5.35 -36.84
CA LEU A 145 21.51 5.93 -35.97
C LEU A 145 22.20 6.64 -34.80
N ASN A 146 21.98 7.95 -34.71
CA ASN A 146 22.33 8.78 -33.55
C ASN A 146 21.73 8.19 -32.27
N THR A 147 22.57 7.81 -31.32
CA THR A 147 22.23 7.08 -30.08
C THR A 147 21.72 7.96 -28.94
N GLU A 148 21.57 9.28 -29.14
CA GLU A 148 21.36 10.22 -28.00
C GLU A 148 19.89 10.53 -27.65
N ASN A 149 18.89 10.12 -28.43
CA ASN A 149 17.47 10.41 -28.15
C ASN A 149 16.52 9.24 -28.46
N ARG A 150 16.88 8.01 -28.08
CA ARG A 150 15.97 6.89 -28.18
C ARG A 150 15.07 6.88 -26.95
N GLU A 151 13.90 7.50 -27.02
CA GLU A 151 12.78 7.14 -26.16
C GLU A 151 12.60 5.63 -26.27
N LEU A 152 12.83 4.91 -25.16
CA LEU A 152 12.56 3.48 -25.10
C LEU A 152 11.05 3.29 -25.36
N ARG A 153 10.70 2.95 -26.58
CA ARG A 153 9.35 2.43 -26.84
C ARG A 153 9.25 1.11 -26.08
N THR A 154 8.46 1.11 -25.03
CA THR A 154 8.21 -0.07 -24.17
C THR A 154 7.37 -1.15 -24.87
N GLU A 155 6.90 -0.87 -26.07
CA GLU A 155 6.20 -1.82 -26.93
C GLU A 155 7.15 -3.00 -27.24
N ASN A 156 6.80 -4.17 -26.71
CA ASN A 156 7.54 -5.43 -26.84
C ASN A 156 8.82 -5.58 -26.01
N CYS A 157 9.08 -4.76 -25.00
CA CYS A 157 10.15 -5.01 -24.04
C CYS A 157 9.79 -6.16 -23.08
N THR A 158 10.77 -6.98 -22.74
CA THR A 158 10.63 -8.07 -21.77
C THR A 158 11.21 -7.66 -20.42
N ILE A 159 10.45 -7.84 -19.33
CA ILE A 159 10.96 -7.69 -17.97
C ILE A 159 11.99 -8.79 -17.71
N ARG A 160 13.11 -8.41 -17.07
CA ARG A 160 14.17 -9.33 -16.64
C ARG A 160 14.42 -9.30 -15.15
N GLY A 161 13.90 -8.28 -14.44
CA GLY A 161 14.07 -8.16 -13.00
C GLY A 161 14.18 -6.74 -12.51
N ILE A 162 14.88 -6.57 -11.40
CA ILE A 162 15.09 -5.30 -10.73
C ILE A 162 16.56 -5.04 -10.41
N LEU A 163 16.91 -3.77 -10.26
CA LEU A 163 18.20 -3.30 -9.77
C LEU A 163 18.03 -2.74 -8.36
N LEU A 164 18.90 -3.16 -7.45
CA LEU A 164 18.96 -2.64 -6.08
C LEU A 164 19.98 -1.49 -5.98
N ARG A 165 19.83 -0.66 -4.95
CA ARG A 165 20.73 0.50 -4.72
C ARG A 165 22.19 0.11 -4.52
N ASP A 166 22.44 -1.06 -3.96
CA ASP A 166 23.80 -1.60 -3.75
C ASP A 166 24.42 -2.25 -5.00
N GLY A 167 23.73 -2.17 -6.15
CA GLY A 167 24.18 -2.69 -7.43
C GLY A 167 23.82 -4.16 -7.69
N ARG A 168 23.24 -4.88 -6.72
CA ARG A 168 22.74 -6.24 -6.95
C ARG A 168 21.58 -6.25 -7.94
N ARG A 169 21.55 -7.28 -8.76
CA ARG A 169 20.51 -7.53 -9.75
C ARG A 169 19.72 -8.77 -9.35
N VAL A 170 18.40 -8.66 -9.32
CA VAL A 170 17.49 -9.76 -9.01
C VAL A 170 16.66 -10.04 -10.25
N SER A 171 16.75 -11.26 -10.81
CA SER A 171 15.93 -11.60 -11.96
C SER A 171 14.50 -11.94 -11.54
N ALA A 172 13.55 -11.62 -12.42
CA ALA A 172 12.14 -11.90 -12.21
C ALA A 172 11.44 -12.10 -13.55
N ASP A 173 10.46 -13.00 -13.57
CA ASP A 173 9.59 -13.19 -14.73
C ASP A 173 8.49 -12.13 -14.76
N ALA A 174 8.07 -11.68 -13.57
CA ALA A 174 7.12 -10.57 -13.41
C ALA A 174 7.54 -9.64 -12.25
N VAL A 175 7.29 -8.34 -12.42
CA VAL A 175 7.54 -7.30 -11.40
C VAL A 175 6.25 -6.52 -11.14
N ILE A 176 5.84 -6.43 -9.88
CA ILE A 176 4.66 -5.71 -9.43
C ILE A 176 5.11 -4.50 -8.61
N ILE A 177 4.76 -3.29 -9.02
CA ILE A 177 5.15 -2.05 -8.37
C ILE A 177 3.99 -1.52 -7.50
N THR A 178 4.21 -1.43 -6.19
CA THR A 178 3.21 -0.99 -5.20
C THR A 178 3.78 0.02 -4.21
N THR A 179 4.56 0.97 -4.69
CA THR A 179 5.35 1.91 -3.88
C THR A 179 4.52 2.96 -3.12
N GLY A 180 3.23 3.06 -3.39
CA GLY A 180 2.32 3.95 -2.66
C GLY A 180 2.77 5.42 -2.69
N THR A 181 2.93 6.03 -1.51
CA THR A 181 3.31 7.44 -1.36
C THR A 181 4.81 7.72 -1.50
N PHE A 182 5.64 6.68 -1.72
CA PHE A 182 7.10 6.83 -1.75
C PHE A 182 7.65 7.31 -3.09
N LEU A 183 6.99 6.97 -4.21
CA LEU A 183 7.48 7.26 -5.55
C LEU A 183 7.49 8.77 -5.80
N ASN A 184 8.70 9.37 -5.85
CA ASN A 184 8.89 10.83 -5.87
C ASN A 184 8.06 11.54 -4.79
N GLY A 185 7.99 10.94 -3.59
CA GLY A 185 7.15 11.42 -2.51
C GLY A 185 7.51 12.83 -2.04
N LEU A 186 6.49 13.64 -1.75
CA LEU A 186 6.63 14.98 -1.19
C LEU A 186 5.65 15.14 -0.04
N ILE A 187 6.16 15.47 1.13
CA ILE A 187 5.34 15.76 2.31
C ILE A 187 5.08 17.26 2.39
N HIS A 188 3.84 17.61 2.73
CA HIS A 188 3.41 18.93 3.11
C HIS A 188 3.05 18.92 4.59
N CYS A 189 3.65 19.81 5.38
CA CYS A 189 3.36 19.97 6.80
C CYS A 189 3.21 21.47 7.09
N GLY A 190 1.99 21.99 7.09
CA GLY A 190 1.74 23.40 7.02
C GLY A 190 2.37 24.00 5.76
N GLU A 191 3.18 25.04 5.91
CA GLU A 191 3.89 25.69 4.81
C GLU A 191 5.17 24.96 4.38
N GLN A 192 5.64 24.00 5.18
CA GLN A 192 6.87 23.27 4.88
C GLN A 192 6.63 22.11 3.91
N GLN A 193 7.58 21.95 2.98
CA GLN A 193 7.60 20.86 2.02
C GLN A 193 8.97 20.21 2.01
N TYR A 194 9.00 18.87 1.99
CA TYR A 194 10.26 18.11 1.89
C TYR A 194 10.04 16.75 1.23
N ALA A 195 11.09 16.27 0.54
CA ALA A 195 11.04 14.98 -0.14
C ALA A 195 11.06 13.84 0.87
N ALA A 196 9.97 13.08 0.96
CA ALA A 196 9.85 11.88 1.78
C ALA A 196 8.66 11.03 1.33
N GLY A 197 8.71 9.72 1.60
CA GLY A 197 7.60 8.81 1.35
C GLY A 197 6.56 8.84 2.46
N ARG A 198 7.03 8.87 3.70
CA ARG A 198 6.28 9.10 4.96
C ARG A 198 7.15 9.90 5.91
N SER A 199 6.56 10.38 7.03
CA SER A 199 7.32 11.07 8.06
C SER A 199 8.46 10.16 8.58
N GLY A 200 9.70 10.65 8.47
CA GLY A 200 10.91 9.93 8.87
C GLY A 200 11.41 8.87 7.87
N GLU A 201 10.80 8.74 6.68
CA GLU A 201 11.22 7.76 5.68
C GLU A 201 11.50 8.42 4.32
N PRO A 202 12.62 8.09 3.66
CA PRO A 202 13.02 8.73 2.40
C PRO A 202 12.04 8.41 1.26
N ALA A 203 12.00 9.29 0.25
CA ALA A 203 11.28 9.05 -0.98
C ALA A 203 12.04 8.10 -1.91
N ALA A 204 11.33 7.28 -2.69
CA ALA A 204 11.89 6.44 -3.75
C ALA A 204 12.03 7.27 -5.04
N VAL A 205 13.07 8.07 -5.13
CA VAL A 205 13.30 8.97 -6.28
C VAL A 205 13.88 8.22 -7.48
N LEU A 206 14.88 7.36 -7.26
CA LEU A 206 15.55 6.64 -8.34
C LEU A 206 14.57 5.76 -9.13
N LEU A 207 13.76 4.97 -8.45
CA LEU A 207 12.73 4.16 -9.10
C LEU A 207 11.68 5.04 -9.81
N GLY A 208 11.32 6.19 -9.21
CA GLY A 208 10.39 7.14 -9.83
C GLY A 208 10.89 7.65 -11.18
N GLU A 209 12.14 8.03 -11.26
CA GLU A 209 12.77 8.49 -12.50
C GLU A 209 13.00 7.34 -13.50
N ALA A 210 13.31 6.13 -13.02
CA ALA A 210 13.42 4.95 -13.87
C ALA A 210 12.09 4.62 -14.55
N LEU A 211 10.97 4.65 -13.83
CA LEU A 211 9.64 4.40 -14.41
C LEU A 211 9.25 5.49 -15.44
N LYS A 212 9.61 6.74 -15.22
CA LYS A 212 9.40 7.81 -16.23
C LYS A 212 10.21 7.54 -17.51
N LYS A 213 11.48 7.10 -17.38
CA LYS A 213 12.32 6.74 -18.53
C LYS A 213 11.74 5.56 -19.33
N LEU A 214 10.97 4.68 -18.69
CA LEU A 214 10.23 3.62 -19.37
C LEU A 214 8.96 4.13 -20.10
N GLY A 215 8.70 5.44 -20.10
CA GLY A 215 7.55 6.04 -20.80
C GLY A 215 6.26 6.04 -20.00
N LEU A 216 6.27 5.66 -18.71
CA LEU A 216 5.08 5.72 -17.86
C LEU A 216 4.72 7.17 -17.53
N ARG A 217 3.48 7.56 -17.83
CA ARG A 217 2.96 8.87 -17.49
C ARG A 217 2.68 8.96 -16.00
N GLY A 218 3.36 9.88 -15.31
CA GLY A 218 3.15 10.16 -13.90
C GLY A 218 2.24 11.37 -13.69
N CYS A 219 1.40 11.31 -12.67
CA CYS A 219 0.72 12.48 -12.11
C CYS A 219 0.93 12.51 -10.59
N ARG A 220 0.73 13.69 -10.00
CA ARG A 220 0.82 13.84 -8.56
C ARG A 220 -0.56 13.76 -7.93
N LEU A 221 -0.74 12.79 -7.04
CA LEU A 221 -1.94 12.64 -6.24
C LEU A 221 -1.66 13.11 -4.81
N LYS A 222 -2.65 13.73 -4.18
CA LYS A 222 -2.59 14.19 -2.79
C LYS A 222 -3.33 13.20 -1.89
N THR A 223 -2.71 12.81 -0.78
CA THR A 223 -3.36 12.12 0.33
C THR A 223 -3.35 13.00 1.57
N GLY A 224 -4.39 12.93 2.42
CA GLY A 224 -4.46 13.65 3.68
C GLY A 224 -4.27 12.71 4.85
N THR A 225 -3.55 13.17 5.86
CA THR A 225 -3.44 12.49 7.16
C THR A 225 -4.09 13.37 8.22
N PRO A 226 -5.09 12.89 8.98
CA PRO A 226 -5.68 13.68 10.06
C PRO A 226 -4.67 13.89 11.19
N PRO A 227 -4.83 14.96 11.98
CA PRO A 227 -3.97 15.21 13.14
C PRO A 227 -4.06 14.04 14.14
N ARG A 228 -2.97 13.82 14.85
CA ARG A 228 -2.91 12.91 16.00
C ARG A 228 -2.94 13.75 17.27
N LEU A 229 -3.99 13.58 18.05
CA LEU A 229 -4.19 14.31 19.30
C LEU A 229 -3.88 13.40 20.48
N ASP A 230 -3.40 13.99 21.58
CA ASP A 230 -3.26 13.25 22.83
C ASP A 230 -4.65 13.07 23.47
N GLY A 231 -5.18 11.86 23.45
CA GLY A 231 -6.50 11.54 23.99
C GLY A 231 -6.69 11.90 25.46
N ARG A 232 -5.60 12.05 26.24
CA ARG A 232 -5.65 12.49 27.63
C ARG A 232 -5.99 13.97 27.79
N THR A 233 -5.82 14.75 26.70
CA THR A 233 -6.15 16.20 26.70
C THR A 233 -7.54 16.49 26.17
N ILE A 234 -8.29 15.46 25.75
CA ILE A 234 -9.63 15.60 25.18
C ILE A 234 -10.68 15.41 26.28
N ASP A 235 -11.57 16.38 26.40
CA ASP A 235 -12.75 16.25 27.25
C ASP A 235 -13.84 15.46 26.49
N TRP A 236 -13.82 14.16 26.64
CA TRP A 236 -14.70 13.23 25.94
C TRP A 236 -16.18 13.43 26.29
N SER A 237 -16.51 14.04 27.44
CA SER A 237 -17.88 14.31 27.85
C SER A 237 -18.60 15.31 26.93
N LYS A 238 -17.87 16.07 26.13
CA LYS A 238 -18.40 17.06 25.18
C LYS A 238 -18.78 16.46 23.83
N PHE A 239 -18.52 15.17 23.60
CA PHE A 239 -18.73 14.52 22.33
C PHE A 239 -19.73 13.37 22.45
N GLU A 240 -20.53 13.19 21.42
CA GLU A 240 -21.44 12.05 21.31
C GLU A 240 -20.62 10.76 21.05
N ALA A 241 -20.76 9.78 21.93
CA ALA A 241 -20.11 8.50 21.78
C ALA A 241 -20.74 7.71 20.62
N GLN A 242 -19.89 7.16 19.75
CA GLN A 242 -20.29 6.29 18.66
C GLN A 242 -19.72 4.89 18.91
N PRO A 243 -20.47 3.98 19.53
CA PRO A 243 -20.02 2.60 19.78
C PRO A 243 -19.90 1.82 18.48
N GLY A 244 -19.21 0.70 18.53
CA GLY A 244 -19.25 -0.32 17.48
C GLY A 244 -20.62 -1.00 17.40
N ASP A 245 -20.82 -1.80 16.34
CA ASP A 245 -22.03 -2.62 16.22
C ASP A 245 -22.06 -3.68 17.33
N ALA A 246 -23.24 -3.95 17.89
CA ALA A 246 -23.39 -4.93 18.98
C ALA A 246 -23.08 -6.36 18.51
N ASP A 247 -23.39 -6.66 17.26
CA ASP A 247 -23.06 -7.92 16.59
C ASP A 247 -22.29 -7.61 15.29
N PRO A 248 -20.97 -7.40 15.38
CA PRO A 248 -20.18 -6.98 14.24
C PRO A 248 -19.99 -8.10 13.22
N THR A 249 -20.35 -7.82 11.98
CA THR A 249 -20.09 -8.72 10.86
C THR A 249 -18.59 -8.69 10.50
N PRO A 250 -17.90 -9.85 10.48
CA PRO A 250 -16.50 -9.94 10.06
C PRO A 250 -16.29 -9.46 8.62
N PHE A 251 -15.10 -8.93 8.34
CA PHE A 251 -14.68 -8.64 6.98
C PHE A 251 -14.42 -9.91 6.18
N SER A 252 -13.72 -10.87 6.79
CA SER A 252 -13.37 -12.11 6.12
C SER A 252 -14.51 -13.12 6.17
N PHE A 253 -14.75 -13.78 5.03
CA PHE A 253 -15.67 -14.93 4.95
C PHE A 253 -15.14 -16.15 5.72
N ARG A 254 -13.86 -16.15 6.10
CA ARG A 254 -13.21 -17.22 6.88
C ARG A 254 -13.27 -16.99 8.39
N THR A 255 -13.58 -15.78 8.82
CA THR A 255 -13.68 -15.42 10.23
C THR A 255 -15.09 -15.70 10.75
N LYS A 256 -15.20 -16.44 11.84
CA LYS A 256 -16.50 -16.71 12.49
C LYS A 256 -16.92 -15.58 13.44
N GLN A 257 -15.95 -15.02 14.17
CA GLN A 257 -16.16 -13.95 15.13
C GLN A 257 -14.94 -13.05 15.15
N VAL A 258 -15.14 -11.75 15.23
CA VAL A 258 -14.05 -10.77 15.31
C VAL A 258 -13.40 -10.80 16.69
N ALA A 259 -12.11 -10.48 16.77
CA ALA A 259 -11.47 -10.19 18.03
C ALA A 259 -12.13 -8.94 18.66
N HIS A 260 -12.08 -8.83 19.97
CA HIS A 260 -12.67 -7.72 20.73
C HIS A 260 -14.19 -7.53 20.52
N HIS A 261 -14.92 -8.57 20.15
CA HIS A 261 -16.37 -8.54 19.97
C HIS A 261 -17.07 -7.79 21.12
N ASP A 262 -16.75 -8.14 22.36
CA ASP A 262 -17.39 -7.61 23.57
C ASP A 262 -16.62 -6.44 24.21
N THR A 263 -15.47 -6.03 23.66
CA THR A 263 -14.57 -5.04 24.24
C THR A 263 -14.22 -3.91 23.28
N GLN A 264 -15.15 -3.57 22.39
CA GLN A 264 -14.92 -2.54 21.38
C GLN A 264 -14.69 -1.14 21.99
N VAL A 265 -13.76 -0.39 21.38
CA VAL A 265 -13.46 0.99 21.78
C VAL A 265 -14.41 1.94 21.02
N PRO A 266 -15.14 2.85 21.68
CA PRO A 266 -16.01 3.80 21.02
C PRO A 266 -15.22 4.84 20.23
N CYS A 267 -15.75 5.29 19.09
CA CYS A 267 -15.39 6.56 18.47
C CYS A 267 -16.26 7.67 19.02
N TYR A 268 -15.96 8.92 18.66
CA TYR A 268 -16.72 10.10 19.07
C TYR A 268 -17.00 10.99 17.87
N ILE A 269 -18.17 11.62 17.87
CA ILE A 269 -18.60 12.53 16.82
C ILE A 269 -18.22 13.95 17.21
N ALA A 270 -17.46 14.62 16.33
CA ALA A 270 -17.18 16.04 16.41
C ALA A 270 -17.77 16.76 15.20
N PHE A 271 -18.26 17.96 15.40
CA PHE A 271 -18.83 18.78 14.34
C PHE A 271 -17.88 19.92 13.98
N THR A 272 -17.82 20.28 12.71
CA THR A 272 -17.14 21.48 12.25
C THR A 272 -17.97 22.73 12.58
N THR A 273 -17.30 23.83 12.88
CA THR A 273 -17.91 25.12 13.14
C THR A 273 -17.69 26.09 11.99
N ALA A 274 -18.35 27.24 12.00
CA ALA A 274 -18.11 28.31 11.04
C ALA A 274 -16.63 28.75 11.04
N GLU A 275 -16.00 28.79 12.22
CA GLU A 275 -14.58 29.11 12.36
C GLU A 275 -13.68 28.03 11.73
N THR A 276 -13.99 26.75 11.91
CA THR A 276 -13.30 25.66 11.22
C THR A 276 -13.36 25.85 9.70
N HIS A 277 -14.53 26.18 9.18
CA HIS A 277 -14.72 26.42 7.74
C HIS A 277 -13.98 27.66 7.25
N ARG A 278 -13.92 28.73 8.04
CA ARG A 278 -13.17 29.94 7.73
C ARG A 278 -11.68 29.61 7.57
N ILE A 279 -11.08 28.94 8.58
CA ILE A 279 -9.68 28.53 8.56
C ILE A 279 -9.37 27.68 7.33
N ILE A 280 -10.22 26.70 7.00
CA ILE A 280 -10.02 25.86 5.81
C ILE A 280 -10.00 26.71 4.54
N ARG A 281 -10.98 27.60 4.36
CA ARG A 281 -11.06 28.43 3.13
C ARG A 281 -9.88 29.39 2.95
N GLU A 282 -9.30 29.86 4.03
CA GLU A 282 -8.15 30.77 4.00
C GLU A 282 -6.81 30.06 3.71
N ASN A 283 -6.79 28.72 3.80
CA ASN A 283 -5.59 27.90 3.67
C ASN A 283 -5.69 26.80 2.59
N VAL A 284 -6.59 26.94 1.62
CA VAL A 284 -6.75 26.00 0.49
C VAL A 284 -6.05 26.52 -0.75
#